data_f2831f08015b04248650968c847d4e59
#
_entry.id   f2831f08015b04248650968c847d4e59
#
_cell.length_a   1.000
_cell.length_b   1.000
_cell.length_c   1.000
_cell.angle_alpha   90.00
_cell.angle_beta   90.00
_cell.angle_gamma   90.00
#
_symmetry.space_group_name_H-M   'P 1'
#
loop_
_entity.id
_entity.type
_entity.pdbx_description
1 polymer ?
#
loop_
_entity_poly.entity_id
_entity_poly.type
_entity_poly.pdbx_seq_one_letter_code
_entity_poly.pdbx_strand_id
1 'polypeptide(L)'
;MEFSTKTEILQEQQAGAQLFVCTEASQLSNPTVLALLSSLEEGQNFADTKIPTGNGLQAVAVCCLKSTGRAALNKAAAEAAKWAQNQETVNVDVHVFEEAQAAAVAEAFAIAFGNAAYRFDRYKKEAKPAKFETAVFHTAHEAAVKEALRVAEAQVYGQSLCRDLGNAAPTVCRLLPYAV
;
A
#
# COMPACT_ATOMS: atom_id res chain seq x y z
N MET A 1 8.98 -6.11 -4.71
CA MET A 1 8.06 -4.96 -4.63
C MET A 1 8.86 -3.70 -4.42
N GLU A 2 8.56 -2.65 -5.17
CA GLU A 2 9.28 -1.38 -5.18
C GLU A 2 8.38 -0.27 -4.63
N PHE A 3 8.96 0.61 -3.79
CA PHE A 3 8.31 1.83 -3.31
C PHE A 3 9.01 3.05 -3.88
N SER A 4 8.25 4.06 -4.28
CA SER A 4 8.78 5.33 -4.78
C SER A 4 7.90 6.50 -4.36
N THR A 5 8.43 7.72 -4.50
CA THR A 5 7.72 8.96 -4.18
C THR A 5 7.63 9.86 -5.39
N LYS A 6 6.57 10.67 -5.45
CA LYS A 6 6.39 11.76 -6.40
C LYS A 6 5.81 12.97 -5.68
N THR A 7 6.25 14.16 -6.07
CA THR A 7 5.74 15.43 -5.52
C THR A 7 4.52 15.95 -6.28
N GLU A 8 4.21 15.39 -7.43
CA GLU A 8 3.06 15.77 -8.22
C GLU A 8 1.77 15.24 -7.61
N ILE A 9 0.71 16.05 -7.63
CA ILE A 9 -0.63 15.63 -7.22
C ILE A 9 -1.10 14.53 -8.17
N LEU A 10 -1.72 13.49 -7.61
CA LEU A 10 -2.23 12.37 -8.38
C LEU A 10 -3.33 12.82 -9.35
N GLN A 11 -3.10 12.65 -10.64
CA GLN A 11 -4.03 13.04 -11.70
C GLN A 11 -4.96 11.85 -12.06
N GLU A 12 -6.20 12.16 -12.46
CA GLU A 12 -7.24 11.17 -12.77
C GLU A 12 -6.85 10.17 -13.88
N GLN A 13 -5.96 10.55 -14.79
CA GLN A 13 -5.58 9.72 -15.94
C GLN A 13 -4.17 9.10 -15.80
N GLN A 14 -3.60 9.12 -14.61
CA GLN A 14 -2.30 8.51 -14.40
C GLN A 14 -2.40 6.98 -14.50
N ALA A 15 -1.45 6.35 -15.20
CA ALA A 15 -1.40 4.90 -15.37
C ALA A 15 -1.31 4.17 -14.02
N GLY A 16 -2.02 3.04 -13.89
CA GLY A 16 -2.08 2.24 -12.67
C GLY A 16 -3.35 2.50 -11.85
N ALA A 17 -3.51 1.72 -10.80
CA ALA A 17 -4.60 1.89 -9.86
C ALA A 17 -4.35 3.12 -8.96
N GLN A 18 -5.41 3.78 -8.52
CA GLN A 18 -5.34 4.98 -7.69
C GLN A 18 -5.97 4.73 -6.33
N LEU A 19 -5.27 5.10 -5.27
CA LEU A 19 -5.73 5.03 -3.89
C LEU A 19 -5.63 6.41 -3.25
N PHE A 20 -6.76 6.99 -2.90
CA PHE A 20 -6.83 8.26 -2.18
C PHE A 20 -7.00 7.99 -0.70
N VAL A 21 -6.12 8.54 0.13
CA VAL A 21 -6.18 8.42 1.58
C VAL A 21 -6.53 9.79 2.17
N CYS A 22 -7.55 9.87 3.02
CA CYS A 22 -8.00 11.10 3.66
C CYS A 22 -8.51 10.85 5.08
N THR A 23 -8.74 11.91 5.85
CA THR A 23 -9.47 11.87 7.12
C THR A 23 -10.87 12.46 6.98
N GLU A 24 -11.07 13.37 6.03
CA GLU A 24 -12.33 14.06 5.78
C GLU A 24 -12.60 14.23 4.28
N ALA A 25 -13.86 14.23 3.90
CA ALA A 25 -14.28 14.41 2.51
C ALA A 25 -13.88 15.78 1.94
N SER A 26 -13.82 16.81 2.79
CA SER A 26 -13.42 18.18 2.42
C SER A 26 -11.99 18.30 1.87
N GLN A 27 -11.15 17.30 2.15
CA GLN A 27 -9.76 17.25 1.70
C GLN A 27 -9.62 16.82 0.23
N LEU A 28 -10.67 16.30 -0.38
CA LEU A 28 -10.65 15.73 -1.72
C LEU A 28 -11.50 16.55 -2.67
N SER A 29 -11.00 16.73 -3.90
CA SER A 29 -11.68 17.49 -4.96
C SER A 29 -12.21 16.62 -6.11
N ASN A 30 -11.76 15.34 -6.18
CA ASN A 30 -12.15 14.45 -7.25
C ASN A 30 -13.60 13.95 -7.06
N PRO A 31 -14.51 14.20 -8.03
CA PRO A 31 -15.92 13.86 -7.90
C PRO A 31 -16.19 12.36 -7.77
N THR A 32 -15.40 11.51 -8.42
CA THR A 32 -15.51 10.06 -8.33
C THR A 32 -15.14 9.58 -6.93
N VAL A 33 -14.08 10.14 -6.34
CA VAL A 33 -13.63 9.80 -4.99
C VAL A 33 -14.63 10.29 -3.96
N LEU A 34 -15.22 11.49 -4.14
CA LEU A 34 -16.29 12.00 -3.28
C LEU A 34 -17.56 11.14 -3.35
N ALA A 35 -17.92 10.65 -4.54
CA ALA A 35 -19.03 9.71 -4.68
C ALA A 35 -18.76 8.39 -3.96
N LEU A 36 -17.53 7.86 -4.03
CA LEU A 36 -17.12 6.67 -3.28
C LEU A 36 -17.18 6.90 -1.76
N LEU A 37 -16.70 8.05 -1.28
CA LEU A 37 -16.80 8.38 0.14
C LEU A 37 -18.24 8.43 0.63
N SER A 38 -19.15 9.01 -0.18
CA SER A 38 -20.57 9.09 0.17
C SER A 38 -21.28 7.73 0.16
N SER A 39 -20.71 6.72 -0.48
CA SER A 39 -21.21 5.35 -0.51
C SER A 39 -20.76 4.48 0.69
N LEU A 40 -19.83 4.98 1.51
CA LEU A 40 -19.36 4.26 2.69
C LEU A 40 -20.46 4.17 3.75
N GLU A 41 -20.77 2.95 4.17
CA GLU A 41 -21.68 2.69 5.28
C GLU A 41 -21.01 2.99 6.63
N GLU A 42 -21.83 3.11 7.67
CA GLU A 42 -21.32 3.33 9.03
C GLU A 42 -20.40 2.16 9.44
N GLY A 43 -19.16 2.50 9.79
CA GLY A 43 -18.13 1.52 10.17
C GLY A 43 -17.19 1.09 9.05
N GLN A 44 -17.50 1.39 7.81
CA GLN A 44 -16.58 1.18 6.67
C GLN A 44 -15.58 2.32 6.57
N ASN A 45 -14.36 1.98 6.12
CA ASN A 45 -13.28 2.95 5.91
C ASN A 45 -12.73 2.88 4.49
N PHE A 46 -13.17 1.92 3.68
CA PHE A 46 -12.62 1.65 2.37
C PHE A 46 -13.72 1.37 1.36
N ALA A 47 -13.63 2.01 0.19
CA ALA A 47 -14.48 1.72 -0.96
C ALA A 47 -13.64 1.76 -2.24
N ASP A 48 -13.99 0.96 -3.23
CA ASP A 48 -13.35 0.93 -4.52
C ASP A 48 -14.34 0.83 -5.67
N THR A 49 -13.89 1.27 -6.84
CA THR A 49 -14.65 1.17 -8.10
C THR A 49 -13.70 1.05 -9.28
N LYS A 50 -14.25 0.82 -10.46
CA LYS A 50 -13.53 0.88 -11.73
C LYS A 50 -14.16 1.94 -12.62
N ILE A 51 -13.37 2.87 -13.07
CA ILE A 51 -13.80 3.94 -13.98
C ILE A 51 -13.31 3.64 -15.40
N PRO A 52 -14.14 3.89 -16.43
CA PRO A 52 -13.70 3.79 -17.81
C PRO A 52 -12.74 4.94 -18.14
N THR A 53 -11.61 4.61 -18.76
CA THR A 53 -10.62 5.55 -19.28
C THR A 53 -10.40 5.27 -20.76
N GLY A 54 -9.71 6.15 -21.46
CA GLY A 54 -9.36 5.95 -22.87
C GLY A 54 -8.57 4.66 -23.14
N ASN A 55 -7.91 4.10 -22.11
CA ASN A 55 -7.06 2.91 -22.20
C ASN A 55 -7.66 1.68 -21.49
N GLY A 56 -8.94 1.71 -21.10
CA GLY A 56 -9.62 0.60 -20.42
C GLY A 56 -10.23 0.98 -19.08
N LEU A 57 -10.32 0.02 -18.15
CA LEU A 57 -10.86 0.24 -16.81
C LEU A 57 -9.73 0.53 -15.82
N GLN A 58 -9.79 1.68 -15.17
CA GLN A 58 -8.89 2.07 -14.10
C GLN A 58 -9.52 1.77 -12.73
N ALA A 59 -8.79 1.10 -11.86
CA ALA A 59 -9.22 0.87 -10.50
C ALA A 59 -8.94 2.12 -9.65
N VAL A 60 -9.97 2.60 -8.95
CA VAL A 60 -9.90 3.75 -8.04
C VAL A 60 -10.45 3.33 -6.69
N ALA A 61 -9.75 3.66 -5.63
CA ALA A 61 -10.17 3.38 -4.27
C ALA A 61 -10.00 4.61 -3.38
N VAL A 62 -10.80 4.67 -2.33
CA VAL A 62 -10.69 5.66 -1.27
C VAL A 62 -10.58 4.96 0.08
N CYS A 63 -9.69 5.46 0.91
CA CYS A 63 -9.51 5.03 2.28
C CYS A 63 -9.70 6.23 3.23
N CYS A 64 -10.81 6.26 3.95
CA CYS A 64 -11.11 7.31 4.91
C CYS A 64 -10.65 6.89 6.31
N LEU A 65 -9.64 7.56 6.83
CA LEU A 65 -9.07 7.28 8.16
C LEU A 65 -9.93 7.94 9.25
N LYS A 66 -10.43 7.17 10.20
CA LYS A 66 -11.13 7.72 11.39
C LYS A 66 -10.18 8.44 12.35
N SER A 67 -8.90 8.09 12.32
CA SER A 67 -7.83 8.76 13.05
C SER A 67 -6.48 8.37 12.44
N THR A 68 -5.44 9.16 12.73
CA THR A 68 -4.06 8.88 12.35
C THR A 68 -3.30 8.05 13.40
N GLY A 69 -4.00 7.51 14.39
CA GLY A 69 -3.42 6.60 15.38
C GLY A 69 -3.01 5.27 14.76
N ARG A 70 -1.91 4.68 15.26
CA ARG A 70 -1.26 3.49 14.68
C ARG A 70 -2.22 2.30 14.44
N ALA A 71 -3.14 2.05 15.36
CA ALA A 71 -4.10 0.95 15.21
C ALA A 71 -5.09 1.19 14.05
N ALA A 72 -5.58 2.42 13.90
CA ALA A 72 -6.47 2.80 12.81
C ALA A 72 -5.74 2.76 11.46
N LEU A 73 -4.51 3.28 11.40
CA LEU A 73 -3.66 3.21 10.21
C LEU A 73 -3.40 1.77 9.77
N ASN A 74 -3.01 0.90 10.70
CA ASN A 74 -2.74 -0.50 10.38
C ASN A 74 -3.98 -1.23 9.86
N LYS A 75 -5.16 -0.96 10.44
CA LYS A 75 -6.43 -1.54 9.97
C LYS A 75 -6.75 -1.08 8.55
N ALA A 76 -6.72 0.22 8.31
CA ALA A 76 -7.00 0.81 7.01
C ALA A 76 -5.99 0.35 5.93
N ALA A 77 -4.70 0.33 6.26
CA ALA A 77 -3.65 -0.16 5.37
C ALA A 77 -3.83 -1.65 5.02
N ALA A 78 -4.28 -2.49 5.96
CA ALA A 78 -4.56 -3.90 5.70
C ALA A 78 -5.75 -4.10 4.73
N GLU A 79 -6.78 -3.28 4.80
CA GLU A 79 -7.91 -3.29 3.86
C GLU A 79 -7.45 -2.86 2.46
N ALA A 80 -6.72 -1.75 2.37
CA ALA A 80 -6.14 -1.27 1.12
C ALA A 80 -5.18 -2.29 0.49
N ALA A 81 -4.39 -3.00 1.30
CA ALA A 81 -3.45 -4.01 0.84
C ALA A 81 -4.15 -5.22 0.18
N LYS A 82 -5.31 -5.64 0.68
CA LYS A 82 -6.11 -6.70 0.05
C LYS A 82 -6.56 -6.30 -1.36
N TRP A 83 -6.97 -5.05 -1.54
CA TRP A 83 -7.35 -4.51 -2.84
C TRP A 83 -6.13 -4.38 -3.76
N ALA A 84 -5.01 -3.86 -3.25
CA ALA A 84 -3.77 -3.64 -3.99
C ALA A 84 -3.18 -4.92 -4.58
N GLN A 85 -3.34 -6.08 -3.94
CA GLN A 85 -2.86 -7.39 -4.44
C GLN A 85 -3.36 -7.75 -5.85
N ASN A 86 -4.48 -7.17 -6.27
CA ASN A 86 -5.06 -7.39 -7.58
C ASN A 86 -4.59 -6.37 -8.64
N GLN A 87 -3.75 -5.43 -8.26
CA GLN A 87 -3.21 -4.39 -9.11
C GLN A 87 -1.73 -4.66 -9.39
N GLU A 88 -1.19 -4.14 -10.48
CA GLU A 88 0.24 -4.17 -10.81
C GLU A 88 0.96 -3.00 -10.15
N THR A 89 0.44 -1.80 -10.38
CA THR A 89 0.95 -0.55 -9.81
C THR A 89 -0.18 0.17 -9.09
N VAL A 90 0.10 0.66 -7.88
CA VAL A 90 -0.82 1.48 -7.08
C VAL A 90 -0.19 2.84 -6.81
N ASN A 91 -0.88 3.90 -7.24
CA ASN A 91 -0.56 5.28 -6.88
C ASN A 91 -1.35 5.64 -5.63
N VAL A 92 -0.65 6.03 -4.57
CA VAL A 92 -1.23 6.36 -3.25
C VAL A 92 -1.12 7.86 -3.04
N ASP A 93 -2.25 8.55 -2.95
CA ASP A 93 -2.28 9.99 -2.67
C ASP A 93 -2.34 10.25 -1.16
N VAL A 94 -1.31 10.92 -0.65
CA VAL A 94 -1.19 11.35 0.74
C VAL A 94 -0.91 12.86 0.87
N HIS A 95 -1.21 13.64 -0.19
CA HIS A 95 -0.98 15.09 -0.22
C HIS A 95 -1.76 15.87 0.83
N VAL A 96 -2.89 15.34 1.25
CA VAL A 96 -3.80 15.99 2.21
C VAL A 96 -3.27 16.00 3.65
N PHE A 97 -2.18 15.28 3.92
CA PHE A 97 -1.60 15.13 5.25
C PHE A 97 -0.43 16.08 5.48
N GLU A 98 -0.32 16.56 6.71
CA GLU A 98 0.88 17.23 7.21
C GLU A 98 2.08 16.26 7.26
N GLU A 99 3.30 16.78 7.27
CA GLU A 99 4.55 16.04 7.12
C GLU A 99 4.63 14.76 7.98
N ALA A 100 4.42 14.90 9.29
CA ALA A 100 4.50 13.76 10.22
C ALA A 100 3.40 12.73 9.99
N GLN A 101 2.19 13.17 9.61
CA GLN A 101 1.07 12.29 9.30
C GLN A 101 1.28 11.59 7.96
N ALA A 102 1.74 12.31 6.93
CA ALA A 102 2.06 11.74 5.62
C ALA A 102 3.10 10.63 5.74
N ALA A 103 4.16 10.85 6.52
CA ALA A 103 5.18 9.84 6.80
C ALA A 103 4.60 8.61 7.50
N ALA A 104 3.78 8.80 8.54
CA ALA A 104 3.16 7.70 9.30
C ALA A 104 2.16 6.89 8.43
N VAL A 105 1.36 7.57 7.60
CA VAL A 105 0.45 6.92 6.64
C VAL A 105 1.26 6.12 5.63
N ALA A 106 2.27 6.72 5.00
CA ALA A 106 3.10 6.06 4.01
C ALA A 106 3.81 4.82 4.58
N GLU A 107 4.38 4.91 5.79
CA GLU A 107 5.01 3.77 6.47
C GLU A 107 4.02 2.63 6.68
N ALA A 108 2.84 2.91 7.25
CA ALA A 108 1.84 1.89 7.54
C ALA A 108 1.33 1.19 6.27
N PHE A 109 1.05 1.96 5.21
CA PHE A 109 0.59 1.41 3.94
C PHE A 109 1.69 0.62 3.23
N ALA A 110 2.94 1.12 3.21
CA ALA A 110 4.06 0.40 2.61
C ALA A 110 4.33 -0.94 3.30
N ILE A 111 4.28 -1.00 4.64
CA ILE A 111 4.42 -2.25 5.40
C ILE A 111 3.29 -3.22 5.05
N ALA A 112 2.05 -2.75 5.00
CA ALA A 112 0.90 -3.59 4.66
C ALA A 112 0.99 -4.13 3.22
N PHE A 113 1.39 -3.29 2.28
CA PHE A 113 1.57 -3.66 0.87
C PHE A 113 2.70 -4.66 0.69
N GLY A 114 3.86 -4.43 1.31
CA GLY A 114 4.99 -5.36 1.26
C GLY A 114 4.63 -6.72 1.86
N ASN A 115 3.91 -6.73 2.98
CA ASN A 115 3.43 -7.97 3.60
C ASN A 115 2.38 -8.70 2.74
N ALA A 116 1.54 -7.97 2.03
CA ALA A 116 0.54 -8.53 1.14
C ALA A 116 1.15 -9.10 -0.15
N ALA A 117 2.23 -8.50 -0.63
CA ALA A 117 2.97 -8.99 -1.79
C ALA A 117 3.86 -10.20 -1.48
N TYR A 118 4.13 -10.48 -0.19
CA TYR A 118 4.96 -11.62 0.21
C TYR A 118 4.39 -12.96 -0.25
N ARG A 119 5.22 -13.79 -0.85
CA ARG A 119 4.93 -15.17 -1.25
C ARG A 119 6.08 -16.10 -0.91
N PHE A 120 5.74 -17.28 -0.40
CA PHE A 120 6.69 -18.36 -0.18
C PHE A 120 6.51 -19.40 -1.28
N ASP A 121 7.26 -19.25 -2.36
CA ASP A 121 7.15 -20.08 -3.57
C ASP A 121 8.35 -21.02 -3.77
N ARG A 122 9.29 -21.07 -2.80
CA ARG A 122 10.56 -21.80 -2.90
C ARG A 122 10.42 -23.28 -3.29
N TYR A 123 9.32 -23.93 -2.92
CA TYR A 123 9.09 -25.36 -3.17
C TYR A 123 8.05 -25.63 -4.26
N LYS A 124 7.53 -24.61 -4.90
CA LYS A 124 6.57 -24.77 -6.01
C LYS A 124 7.30 -24.99 -7.32
N LYS A 125 6.86 -25.96 -8.12
CA LYS A 125 7.39 -26.20 -9.46
C LYS A 125 7.12 -25.03 -10.41
N GLU A 126 5.95 -24.40 -10.28
CA GLU A 126 5.53 -23.24 -11.06
C GLU A 126 5.08 -22.14 -10.09
N ALA A 127 5.96 -21.18 -9.82
CA ALA A 127 5.62 -19.99 -9.07
C ALA A 127 4.98 -18.96 -10.00
N LYS A 128 3.74 -18.55 -9.70
CA LYS A 128 3.14 -17.42 -10.39
C LYS A 128 3.74 -16.13 -9.81
N PRO A 129 4.23 -15.19 -10.62
CA PRO A 129 4.74 -13.91 -10.11
C PRO A 129 3.66 -13.19 -9.30
N ALA A 130 4.08 -12.40 -8.31
CA ALA A 130 3.18 -11.50 -7.63
C ALA A 130 2.63 -10.50 -8.66
N LYS A 131 1.34 -10.22 -8.63
CA LYS A 131 0.75 -9.25 -9.54
C LYS A 131 1.10 -7.83 -9.11
N PHE A 132 1.15 -7.59 -7.81
CA PHE A 132 1.45 -6.30 -7.23
C PHE A 132 2.96 -6.09 -7.14
N GLU A 133 3.49 -5.15 -7.92
CA GLU A 133 4.93 -4.90 -8.08
C GLU A 133 5.38 -3.56 -7.53
N THR A 134 4.57 -2.50 -7.73
CA THR A 134 5.00 -1.13 -7.43
C THR A 134 3.93 -0.33 -6.70
N ALA A 135 4.35 0.41 -5.67
CA ALA A 135 3.54 1.45 -5.04
C ALA A 135 4.26 2.80 -5.12
N VAL A 136 3.56 3.82 -5.63
CA VAL A 136 4.06 5.18 -5.80
C VAL A 136 3.28 6.10 -4.87
N PHE A 137 3.97 6.75 -3.92
CA PHE A 137 3.36 7.67 -2.97
C PHE A 137 3.46 9.11 -3.48
N HIS A 138 2.32 9.75 -3.67
CA HIS A 138 2.17 11.14 -4.07
C HIS A 138 2.04 12.01 -2.82
N THR A 139 2.98 12.95 -2.61
CA THR A 139 3.09 13.73 -1.38
C THR A 139 3.74 15.09 -1.59
N ALA A 140 3.34 16.08 -0.82
CA ALA A 140 4.05 17.36 -0.73
C ALA A 140 5.35 17.27 0.13
N HIS A 141 5.49 16.19 0.93
CA HIS A 141 6.58 16.02 1.92
C HIS A 141 7.52 14.89 1.52
N GLU A 142 8.13 14.98 0.34
CA GLU A 142 8.93 13.89 -0.26
C GLU A 142 10.01 13.35 0.66
N ALA A 143 10.80 14.21 1.32
CA ALA A 143 11.91 13.80 2.15
C ALA A 143 11.46 12.93 3.34
N ALA A 144 10.41 13.34 4.04
CA ALA A 144 9.87 12.63 5.19
C ALA A 144 9.23 11.29 4.77
N VAL A 145 8.46 11.29 3.68
CA VAL A 145 7.83 10.07 3.16
C VAL A 145 8.88 9.10 2.63
N LYS A 146 9.92 9.56 1.94
CA LYS A 146 11.02 8.72 1.47
C LYS A 146 11.76 8.02 2.61
N GLU A 147 12.02 8.72 3.71
CA GLU A 147 12.63 8.12 4.90
C GLU A 147 11.69 7.10 5.56
N ALA A 148 10.40 7.40 5.66
CA ALA A 148 9.39 6.46 6.16
C ALA A 148 9.31 5.18 5.30
N LEU A 149 9.36 5.31 3.98
CA LEU A 149 9.41 4.16 3.07
C LEU A 149 10.66 3.33 3.25
N ARG A 150 11.83 3.94 3.47
CA ARG A 150 13.08 3.23 3.75
C ARG A 150 12.97 2.39 5.03
N VAL A 151 12.34 2.92 6.07
CA VAL A 151 12.06 2.18 7.32
C VAL A 151 11.08 1.05 7.06
N ALA A 152 10.01 1.30 6.30
CA ALA A 152 9.04 0.28 5.93
C ALA A 152 9.66 -0.88 5.14
N GLU A 153 10.54 -0.59 4.18
CA GLU A 153 11.27 -1.60 3.41
C GLU A 153 12.12 -2.50 4.31
N ALA A 154 12.85 -1.92 5.27
CA ALA A 154 13.63 -2.68 6.22
C ALA A 154 12.77 -3.60 7.10
N GLN A 155 11.60 -3.11 7.54
CA GLN A 155 10.64 -3.91 8.31
C GLN A 155 10.04 -5.05 7.48
N VAL A 156 9.61 -4.78 6.25
CA VAL A 156 9.07 -5.78 5.32
C VAL A 156 10.11 -6.86 5.01
N TYR A 157 11.36 -6.45 4.78
CA TYR A 157 12.46 -7.39 4.57
C TYR A 157 12.66 -8.31 5.79
N GLY A 158 12.75 -7.75 7.00
CA GLY A 158 12.89 -8.53 8.23
C GLY A 158 11.72 -9.50 8.47
N GLN A 159 10.48 -9.03 8.25
CA GLN A 159 9.29 -9.88 8.36
C GLN A 159 9.26 -10.99 7.31
N SER A 160 9.67 -10.71 6.09
CA SER A 160 9.77 -11.70 5.01
C SER A 160 10.81 -12.76 5.33
N LEU A 161 11.96 -12.35 5.85
CA LEU A 161 13.01 -13.28 6.30
C LEU A 161 12.52 -14.20 7.42
N CYS A 162 11.83 -13.67 8.44
CA CYS A 162 11.25 -14.48 9.51
C CYS A 162 10.23 -15.51 8.98
N ARG A 163 9.39 -15.08 8.02
CA ARG A 163 8.41 -15.98 7.37
C ARG A 163 9.10 -17.03 6.52
N ASP A 164 10.15 -16.67 5.79
CA ASP A 164 10.95 -17.63 5.00
C ASP A 164 11.58 -18.70 5.90
N LEU A 165 12.16 -18.28 7.02
CA LEU A 165 12.73 -19.22 8.01
C LEU A 165 11.66 -20.13 8.63
N GLY A 166 10.49 -19.57 8.98
CA GLY A 166 9.37 -20.34 9.53
C GLY A 166 8.75 -21.33 8.54
N ASN A 167 8.77 -20.99 7.24
CA ASN A 167 8.23 -21.84 6.18
C ASN A 167 9.28 -22.80 5.57
N ALA A 168 10.57 -22.62 5.88
CA ALA A 168 11.63 -23.46 5.37
C ALA A 168 11.57 -24.87 6.00
N ALA A 169 11.89 -25.90 5.19
CA ALA A 169 11.99 -27.26 5.72
C ALA A 169 13.04 -27.35 6.83
N PRO A 170 12.82 -28.17 7.89
CA PRO A 170 13.75 -28.30 9.02
C PRO A 170 15.18 -28.64 8.62
N THR A 171 15.35 -29.38 7.52
CA THR A 171 16.66 -29.72 6.95
C THR A 171 17.42 -28.50 6.44
N VAL A 172 16.72 -27.50 5.90
CA VAL A 172 17.32 -26.24 5.40
C VAL A 172 17.75 -25.37 6.59
N CYS A 173 16.92 -25.28 7.63
CA CYS A 173 17.24 -24.51 8.84
C CYS A 173 18.48 -25.05 9.58
N ARG A 174 18.76 -26.36 9.49
CA ARG A 174 19.96 -26.98 10.09
C ARG A 174 21.25 -26.72 9.32
N LEU A 175 21.13 -26.35 8.03
CA LEU A 175 22.28 -26.10 7.16
C LEU A 175 22.68 -24.62 7.11
N LEU A 176 21.88 -23.72 7.70
CA LEU A 176 22.31 -22.35 7.92
C LEU A 176 23.33 -22.38 9.06
N PRO A 177 24.64 -22.19 8.79
CA PRO A 177 25.62 -22.08 9.85
C PRO A 177 25.22 -20.89 10.72
N TYR A 178 25.32 -21.05 12.03
CA TYR A 178 25.27 -19.94 12.95
C TYR A 178 26.41 -18.98 12.57
N ALA A 179 26.16 -18.07 11.67
CA ALA A 179 27.01 -16.93 11.45
C ALA A 179 26.74 -15.98 12.62
N VAL A 180 27.53 -16.14 13.67
CA VAL A 180 27.70 -15.15 14.75
C VAL A 180 28.60 -14.04 14.24
#